data_d6fa3e0560c87f0bf542b8c6a8253d71
#
_entry.id   d6fa3e0560c87f0bf542b8c6a8253d71
#
_cell.length_a   1.000
_cell.length_b   1.000
_cell.length_c   1.000
_cell.angle_alpha   90.00
_cell.angle_beta   90.00
_cell.angle_gamma   90.00
#
_symmetry.space_group_name_H-M   'P 1'
#
loop_
_entity.id
_entity.type
_entity.pdbx_description
1 polymer ?
#
loop_
_entity_poly.entity_id
_entity_poly.type
_entity_poly.pdbx_seq_one_letter_code
_entity_poly.pdbx_strand_id
1 'polypeptide(L)'
;MGHTDKKRKGGVYLMIGFFIALISGALMSIQGVFNTQVTKASSIWVASAFVQLTALVVCIGAWLFTDRSNPMQVLQVEPKYMLLGGAIGAFITYTVIRSMDMLGPARAVMLIVTAQLIVAYIIELLGWFGVEKQPWEWRKGIGMLVAIVGIVIFKWK
;
A
#
# COMPACT_ATOMS: atom_id res chain seq x y z
N MET A 1 -31.26 23.37 -2.41
CA MET A 1 -29.96 23.71 -3.03
C MET A 1 -28.76 22.98 -2.41
N GLY A 2 -28.84 22.34 -1.23
CA GLY A 2 -27.71 21.66 -0.56
C GLY A 2 -27.41 20.24 -0.97
N HIS A 3 -28.37 19.49 -1.52
CA HIS A 3 -28.21 18.04 -1.78
C HIS A 3 -27.39 17.74 -3.05
N THR A 4 -27.49 18.57 -4.07
CA THR A 4 -26.74 18.44 -5.34
C THR A 4 -25.26 18.83 -5.17
N ASP A 5 -24.95 19.81 -4.32
CA ASP A 5 -23.56 20.24 -4.06
C ASP A 5 -22.77 19.20 -3.25
N LYS A 6 -23.40 18.55 -2.27
CA LYS A 6 -22.80 17.46 -1.49
C LYS A 6 -22.48 16.23 -2.36
N LYS A 7 -23.36 15.89 -3.31
CA LYS A 7 -23.17 14.76 -4.24
C LYS A 7 -22.07 15.05 -5.26
N ARG A 8 -21.96 16.29 -5.73
CA ARG A 8 -20.92 16.75 -6.66
C ARG A 8 -19.53 16.75 -5.99
N LYS A 9 -19.43 17.24 -4.75
CA LYS A 9 -18.18 17.18 -3.97
C LYS A 9 -17.76 15.73 -3.72
N GLY A 10 -18.66 14.83 -3.35
CA GLY A 10 -18.37 13.42 -3.17
C GLY A 10 -17.79 12.76 -4.44
N GLY A 11 -18.33 13.08 -5.62
CA GLY A 11 -17.81 12.59 -6.89
C GLY A 11 -16.39 13.07 -7.20
N VAL A 12 -16.08 14.34 -6.90
CA VAL A 12 -14.73 14.91 -7.11
C VAL A 12 -13.71 14.25 -6.18
N TYR A 13 -14.02 14.07 -4.89
CA TYR A 13 -13.14 13.37 -3.95
C TYR A 13 -12.87 11.92 -4.37
N LEU A 14 -13.89 11.22 -4.87
CA LEU A 14 -13.72 9.85 -5.38
C LEU A 14 -12.77 9.80 -6.59
N MET A 15 -12.91 10.74 -7.53
CA MET A 15 -12.02 10.84 -8.70
C MET A 15 -10.57 11.15 -8.28
N ILE A 16 -10.38 12.10 -7.37
CA ILE A 16 -9.04 12.44 -6.85
C ILE A 16 -8.42 11.21 -6.18
N GLY A 17 -9.16 10.53 -5.31
CA GLY A 17 -8.71 9.29 -4.65
C GLY A 17 -8.32 8.21 -5.65
N PHE A 18 -9.09 8.06 -6.74
CA PHE A 18 -8.78 7.11 -7.81
C PHE A 18 -7.43 7.40 -8.48
N PHE A 19 -7.17 8.66 -8.87
CA PHE A 19 -5.90 9.04 -9.50
C PHE A 19 -4.72 8.90 -8.53
N ILE A 20 -4.90 9.29 -7.27
CA ILE A 20 -3.86 9.10 -6.23
C ILE A 20 -3.52 7.62 -6.07
N ALA A 21 -4.52 6.72 -6.05
CA ALA A 21 -4.29 5.29 -5.95
C ALA A 21 -3.50 4.73 -7.15
N LEU A 22 -3.81 5.18 -8.37
CA LEU A 22 -3.05 4.79 -9.57
C LEU A 22 -1.58 5.24 -9.49
N ILE A 23 -1.35 6.48 -9.07
CA ILE A 23 0.01 7.01 -8.89
C ILE A 23 0.75 6.20 -7.81
N SER A 24 0.10 5.90 -6.68
CA SER A 24 0.69 5.09 -5.63
C SER A 24 1.10 3.71 -6.11
N GLY A 25 0.26 3.03 -6.89
CA GLY A 25 0.58 1.73 -7.48
C GLY A 25 1.77 1.79 -8.43
N ALA A 26 1.85 2.83 -9.28
CA ALA A 26 2.98 3.04 -10.18
C ALA A 26 4.28 3.28 -9.39
N LEU A 27 4.24 4.15 -8.38
CA LEU A 27 5.40 4.45 -7.52
C LEU A 27 5.87 3.20 -6.76
N MET A 28 4.97 2.39 -6.23
CA MET A 28 5.31 1.12 -5.56
C MET A 28 6.03 0.16 -6.50
N SER A 29 5.60 0.06 -7.75
CA SER A 29 6.24 -0.79 -8.76
C SER A 29 7.65 -0.30 -9.09
N ILE A 30 7.83 1.00 -9.31
CA ILE A 30 9.14 1.62 -9.58
C ILE A 30 10.07 1.44 -8.38
N GLN A 31 9.60 1.74 -7.17
CA GLN A 31 10.35 1.55 -5.93
C GLN A 31 10.83 0.10 -5.77
N GLY A 32 9.95 -0.87 -5.99
CA GLY A 32 10.29 -2.28 -5.89
C GLY A 32 11.41 -2.69 -6.84
N VAL A 33 11.38 -2.22 -8.10
CA VAL A 33 12.44 -2.45 -9.08
C VAL A 33 13.75 -1.79 -8.63
N PHE A 34 13.72 -0.52 -8.19
CA PHE A 34 14.92 0.18 -7.72
C PHE A 34 15.56 -0.55 -6.54
N ASN A 35 14.76 -0.92 -5.55
CA ASN A 35 15.24 -1.63 -4.37
C ASN A 35 15.89 -2.97 -4.73
N THR A 36 15.31 -3.70 -5.69
CA THR A 36 15.87 -4.96 -6.20
C THR A 36 17.22 -4.74 -6.88
N GLN A 37 17.39 -3.65 -7.64
CA GLN A 37 18.68 -3.34 -8.26
C GLN A 37 19.73 -2.94 -7.21
N VAL A 38 19.37 -2.12 -6.21
CA VAL A 38 20.27 -1.73 -5.12
C VAL A 38 20.76 -2.96 -4.34
N THR A 39 19.90 -3.95 -4.15
CA THR A 39 20.25 -5.20 -3.46
C THR A 39 21.33 -5.98 -4.20
N LYS A 40 21.42 -5.90 -5.53
CA LYS A 40 22.48 -6.55 -6.31
C LYS A 40 23.88 -5.99 -6.03
N ALA A 41 23.96 -4.73 -5.63
CA ALA A 41 25.21 -4.06 -5.29
C ALA A 41 25.53 -4.12 -3.78
N SER A 42 24.58 -4.62 -2.96
CA SER A 42 24.70 -4.66 -1.51
C SER A 42 24.04 -5.91 -0.93
N SER A 43 23.54 -5.85 0.29
CA SER A 43 22.68 -6.89 0.84
C SER A 43 21.22 -6.41 0.91
N ILE A 44 20.29 -7.36 0.97
CA ILE A 44 18.86 -7.04 1.07
C ILE A 44 18.53 -6.20 2.31
N TRP A 45 19.21 -6.44 3.44
CA TRP A 45 19.01 -5.69 4.67
C TRP A 45 19.60 -4.27 4.58
N VAL A 46 20.76 -4.12 3.94
CA VAL A 46 21.37 -2.80 3.69
C VAL A 46 20.50 -1.99 2.74
N ALA A 47 20.01 -2.58 1.65
CA ALA A 47 19.08 -1.94 0.73
C ALA A 47 17.79 -1.50 1.44
N SER A 48 17.19 -2.39 2.24
CA SER A 48 15.98 -2.08 3.01
C SER A 48 16.19 -0.96 4.01
N ALA A 49 17.31 -0.96 4.74
CA ALA A 49 17.64 0.10 5.70
C ALA A 49 17.84 1.44 5.00
N PHE A 50 18.52 1.47 3.86
CA PHE A 50 18.74 2.69 3.08
C PHE A 50 17.44 3.29 2.54
N VAL A 51 16.53 2.44 2.07
CA VAL A 51 15.19 2.85 1.62
C VAL A 51 14.40 3.50 2.75
N GLN A 52 14.41 2.91 3.94
CA GLN A 52 13.70 3.47 5.10
C GLN A 52 14.36 4.78 5.57
N LEU A 53 15.67 4.88 5.50
CA LEU A 53 16.40 6.11 5.85
C LEU A 53 16.05 7.26 4.89
N THR A 54 16.07 7.01 3.58
CA THR A 54 15.69 8.03 2.58
C THR A 54 14.23 8.44 2.71
N ALA A 55 13.33 7.49 2.98
CA ALA A 55 11.92 7.79 3.26
C ALA A 55 11.77 8.67 4.51
N LEU A 56 12.51 8.37 5.59
CA LEU A 56 12.52 9.18 6.81
C LEU A 56 12.95 10.61 6.53
N VAL A 57 14.03 10.82 5.76
CA VAL A 57 14.51 12.16 5.38
C VAL A 57 13.44 12.94 4.63
N VAL A 58 12.78 12.32 3.66
CA VAL A 58 11.68 12.95 2.90
C VAL A 58 10.50 13.29 3.82
N CYS A 59 10.12 12.39 4.73
CA CYS A 59 9.03 12.63 5.67
C CYS A 59 9.34 13.78 6.64
N ILE A 60 10.56 13.84 7.18
CA ILE A 60 11.00 14.95 8.03
C ILE A 60 10.97 16.27 7.25
N GLY A 61 11.50 16.27 6.03
CA GLY A 61 11.44 17.46 5.16
C GLY A 61 10.00 17.91 4.93
N ALA A 62 9.12 17.00 4.53
CA ALA A 62 7.70 17.31 4.31
C ALA A 62 7.06 17.87 5.59
N TRP A 63 7.28 17.23 6.75
CA TRP A 63 6.76 17.71 8.03
C TRP A 63 7.21 19.13 8.36
N LEU A 64 8.50 19.46 8.13
CA LEU A 64 9.03 20.80 8.40
C LEU A 64 8.39 21.89 7.52
N PHE A 65 8.01 21.56 6.27
CA PHE A 65 7.46 22.53 5.33
C PHE A 65 5.93 22.60 5.32
N THR A 66 5.22 21.53 5.72
CA THR A 66 3.76 21.47 5.56
C THR A 66 2.99 21.54 6.87
N ASP A 67 3.37 20.80 7.89
CA ASP A 67 2.49 20.51 9.02
C ASP A 67 3.04 21.04 10.35
N ARG A 68 4.30 20.75 10.69
CA ARG A 68 4.94 21.13 11.98
C ARG A 68 4.12 20.74 13.22
N SER A 69 3.24 19.73 13.10
CA SER A 69 2.50 19.19 14.25
C SER A 69 3.44 18.62 15.31
N ASN A 70 2.97 18.56 16.56
CA ASN A 70 3.78 18.00 17.64
C ASN A 70 4.03 16.50 17.41
N PRO A 71 5.29 16.05 17.14
CA PRO A 71 5.59 14.66 16.84
C PRO A 71 5.31 13.71 18.01
N MET A 72 5.26 14.21 19.24
CA MET A 72 4.96 13.38 20.42
C MET A 72 3.50 12.88 20.43
N GLN A 73 2.61 13.47 19.66
CA GLN A 73 1.22 13.00 19.53
C GLN A 73 1.14 11.57 18.98
N VAL A 74 2.11 11.14 18.18
CA VAL A 74 2.15 9.77 17.67
C VAL A 74 2.22 8.73 18.81
N LEU A 75 2.85 9.08 19.94
CA LEU A 75 2.94 8.21 21.12
C LEU A 75 1.63 8.09 21.91
N GLN A 76 0.63 8.94 21.59
CA GLN A 76 -0.68 8.91 22.23
C GLN A 76 -1.68 8.03 21.48
N VAL A 77 -1.29 7.48 20.31
CA VAL A 77 -2.15 6.58 19.53
C VAL A 77 -2.44 5.29 20.31
N GLU A 78 -3.71 4.93 20.35
CA GLU A 78 -4.18 3.67 20.93
C GLU A 78 -5.01 2.91 19.86
N PRO A 79 -4.85 1.59 19.81
CA PRO A 79 -3.93 0.74 20.56
C PRO A 79 -2.48 0.83 20.05
N LYS A 80 -1.51 0.66 20.93
CA LYS A 80 -0.07 0.84 20.67
C LYS A 80 0.50 -0.02 19.54
N TYR A 81 -0.08 -1.19 19.26
CA TYR A 81 0.39 -2.05 18.17
C TYR A 81 0.29 -1.40 16.80
N MET A 82 -0.55 -0.36 16.63
CA MET A 82 -0.63 0.41 15.37
C MET A 82 0.68 1.12 15.04
N LEU A 83 1.52 1.41 16.02
CA LEU A 83 2.85 2.01 15.82
C LEU A 83 3.86 1.05 15.16
N LEU A 84 3.54 -0.25 15.08
CA LEU A 84 4.38 -1.25 14.40
C LEU A 84 4.39 -1.13 12.88
N GLY A 85 3.62 -0.19 12.31
CA GLY A 85 3.55 0.03 10.86
C GLY A 85 4.93 0.20 10.20
N GLY A 86 5.87 0.88 10.85
CA GLY A 86 7.24 1.02 10.37
C GLY A 86 8.01 -0.30 10.32
N ALA A 87 7.89 -1.13 11.36
CA ALA A 87 8.49 -2.47 11.38
C ALA A 87 7.88 -3.38 10.29
N ILE A 88 6.56 -3.34 10.14
CA ILE A 88 5.86 -4.04 9.05
C ILE A 88 6.38 -3.54 7.69
N GLY A 89 6.60 -2.23 7.52
CA GLY A 89 7.16 -1.64 6.31
C GLY A 89 8.54 -2.19 5.96
N ALA A 90 9.41 -2.46 6.93
CA ALA A 90 10.69 -3.09 6.70
C ALA A 90 10.55 -4.53 6.17
N PHE A 91 9.65 -5.32 6.74
CA PHE A 91 9.34 -6.67 6.24
C PHE A 91 8.67 -6.65 4.86
N ILE A 92 7.79 -5.68 4.59
CA ILE A 92 7.21 -5.47 3.27
C ILE A 92 8.32 -5.21 2.25
N THR A 93 9.24 -4.29 2.53
CA THR A 93 10.36 -3.98 1.63
C THR A 93 11.19 -5.23 1.35
N TYR A 94 11.56 -5.98 2.39
CA TYR A 94 12.29 -7.25 2.27
C TYR A 94 11.57 -8.25 1.36
N THR A 95 10.28 -8.53 1.62
CA THR A 95 9.50 -9.52 0.88
C THR A 95 9.23 -9.10 -0.56
N VAL A 96 9.02 -7.82 -0.82
CA VAL A 96 8.87 -7.26 -2.18
C VAL A 96 10.16 -7.44 -2.98
N ILE A 97 11.32 -7.09 -2.41
CA ILE A 97 12.62 -7.30 -3.06
C ILE A 97 12.82 -8.78 -3.41
N ARG A 98 12.62 -9.68 -2.44
CA ARG A 98 12.78 -11.13 -2.67
C ARG A 98 11.82 -11.67 -3.72
N SER A 99 10.57 -11.26 -3.70
CA SER A 99 9.59 -11.71 -4.69
C SER A 99 9.92 -11.21 -6.10
N MET A 100 10.36 -9.96 -6.24
CA MET A 100 10.75 -9.40 -7.55
C MET A 100 12.03 -10.05 -8.09
N ASP A 101 13.00 -10.35 -7.22
CA ASP A 101 14.22 -11.04 -7.59
C ASP A 101 13.94 -12.47 -8.10
N MET A 102 13.04 -13.20 -7.44
CA MET A 102 12.71 -14.59 -7.77
C MET A 102 11.73 -14.75 -8.93
N LEU A 103 10.74 -13.86 -9.05
CA LEU A 103 9.59 -14.01 -9.97
C LEU A 103 9.63 -13.03 -11.14
N GLY A 104 10.47 -12.00 -11.04
CA GLY A 104 10.43 -10.83 -11.91
C GLY A 104 9.36 -9.82 -11.47
N PRO A 105 9.53 -8.52 -11.84
CA PRO A 105 8.69 -7.44 -11.35
C PRO A 105 7.20 -7.63 -11.62
N ALA A 106 6.81 -7.97 -12.85
CA ALA A 106 5.41 -8.07 -13.24
C ALA A 106 4.65 -9.15 -12.46
N ARG A 107 5.24 -10.35 -12.34
CA ARG A 107 4.61 -11.47 -11.60
C ARG A 107 4.54 -11.19 -10.10
N ALA A 108 5.60 -10.62 -9.54
CA ALA A 108 5.64 -10.26 -8.12
C ALA A 108 4.53 -9.24 -7.80
N VAL A 109 4.44 -8.14 -8.57
CA VAL A 109 3.42 -7.10 -8.35
C VAL A 109 2.02 -7.66 -8.46
N MET A 110 1.72 -8.50 -9.44
CA MET A 110 0.39 -9.10 -9.58
C MET A 110 -0.01 -9.93 -8.35
N LEU A 111 0.90 -10.77 -7.83
CA LEU A 111 0.65 -11.58 -6.64
C LEU A 111 0.50 -10.70 -5.39
N ILE A 112 1.33 -9.68 -5.24
CA ILE A 112 1.27 -8.74 -4.12
C ILE A 112 -0.07 -8.01 -4.12
N VAL A 113 -0.50 -7.45 -5.25
CA VAL A 113 -1.78 -6.73 -5.37
C VAL A 113 -2.97 -7.64 -5.07
N THR A 114 -2.92 -8.89 -5.53
CA THR A 114 -3.99 -9.87 -5.21
C THR A 114 -4.07 -10.14 -3.71
N ALA A 115 -2.93 -10.38 -3.07
CA ALA A 115 -2.90 -10.60 -1.63
C ALA A 115 -3.40 -9.37 -0.86
N GLN A 116 -2.99 -8.17 -1.27
CA GLN A 116 -3.47 -6.91 -0.70
C GLN A 116 -4.99 -6.76 -0.82
N LEU A 117 -5.56 -7.07 -1.99
CA LEU A 117 -6.99 -6.97 -2.22
C LEU A 117 -7.77 -7.93 -1.31
N ILE A 118 -7.33 -9.18 -1.21
CA ILE A 118 -7.97 -10.20 -0.36
C ILE A 118 -7.90 -9.78 1.10
N VAL A 119 -6.72 -9.41 1.60
CA VAL A 119 -6.52 -9.04 3.00
C VAL A 119 -7.31 -7.77 3.35
N ALA A 120 -7.29 -6.75 2.47
CA ALA A 120 -8.07 -5.52 2.67
C ALA A 120 -9.57 -5.83 2.78
N TYR A 121 -10.10 -6.70 1.92
CA TYR A 121 -11.51 -7.06 1.96
C TYR A 121 -11.87 -7.87 3.23
N ILE A 122 -10.99 -8.76 3.70
CA ILE A 122 -11.18 -9.47 4.97
C ILE A 122 -11.22 -8.48 6.13
N ILE A 123 -10.33 -7.48 6.15
CA ILE A 123 -10.31 -6.43 7.18
C ILE A 123 -11.63 -5.65 7.18
N GLU A 124 -12.15 -5.25 6.02
CA GLU A 124 -13.44 -4.58 5.90
C GLU A 124 -14.60 -5.45 6.38
N LEU A 125 -14.63 -6.74 6.03
CA LEU A 125 -15.70 -7.67 6.43
C LEU A 125 -15.72 -7.90 7.95
N LEU A 126 -14.55 -7.97 8.56
CA LEU A 126 -14.43 -8.24 10.00
C LEU A 126 -14.45 -6.96 10.85
N GLY A 127 -14.22 -5.80 10.23
CA GLY A 127 -14.11 -4.51 10.94
C GLY A 127 -12.86 -4.44 11.82
N TRP A 128 -11.73 -5.04 11.35
CA TRP A 128 -10.50 -5.06 12.11
C TRP A 128 -9.75 -3.72 12.05
N PHE A 129 -8.90 -3.49 13.02
CA PHE A 129 -7.99 -2.33 13.12
C PHE A 129 -8.69 -0.96 13.09
N GLY A 130 -9.96 -0.89 13.55
CA GLY A 130 -10.74 0.34 13.56
C GLY A 130 -11.40 0.71 12.23
N VAL A 131 -11.35 -0.18 11.25
CA VAL A 131 -12.08 -0.03 9.98
C VAL A 131 -13.57 -0.32 10.21
N GLU A 132 -14.45 0.49 9.62
CA GLU A 132 -15.89 0.27 9.69
C GLU A 132 -16.27 -1.02 8.98
N LYS A 133 -16.99 -1.91 9.71
CA LYS A 133 -17.42 -3.21 9.18
C LYS A 133 -18.36 -3.03 8.01
N GLN A 134 -18.02 -3.65 6.89
CA GLN A 134 -18.84 -3.65 5.68
C GLN A 134 -19.56 -5.00 5.50
N PRO A 135 -20.79 -5.01 4.99
CA PRO A 135 -21.49 -6.24 4.69
C PRO A 135 -20.82 -6.96 3.51
N TRP A 136 -21.03 -8.29 3.45
CA TRP A 136 -20.62 -9.06 2.29
C TRP A 136 -21.30 -8.58 1.00
N GLU A 137 -20.50 -8.28 -0.01
CA GLU A 137 -20.97 -7.90 -1.34
C GLU A 137 -20.50 -8.89 -2.41
N TRP A 138 -21.44 -9.60 -3.05
CA TRP A 138 -21.14 -10.54 -4.13
C TRP A 138 -20.34 -9.91 -5.27
N ARG A 139 -20.58 -8.64 -5.58
CA ARG A 139 -19.84 -7.91 -6.62
C ARG A 139 -18.35 -7.82 -6.32
N LYS A 140 -17.97 -7.57 -5.07
CA LYS A 140 -16.57 -7.54 -4.64
C LYS A 140 -15.94 -8.93 -4.72
N GLY A 141 -16.66 -9.99 -4.31
CA GLY A 141 -16.23 -11.38 -4.42
C GLY A 141 -15.97 -11.79 -5.88
N ILE A 142 -16.90 -11.47 -6.77
CA ILE A 142 -16.75 -11.74 -8.21
C ILE A 142 -15.56 -10.96 -8.79
N GLY A 143 -15.40 -9.68 -8.44
CA GLY A 143 -14.27 -8.86 -8.87
C GLY A 143 -12.92 -9.46 -8.47
N MET A 144 -12.79 -9.95 -7.22
CA MET A 144 -11.59 -10.65 -6.76
C MET A 144 -11.34 -11.95 -7.54
N LEU A 145 -12.39 -12.74 -7.80
CA LEU A 145 -12.27 -13.95 -8.60
C LEU A 145 -11.74 -13.66 -10.01
N VAL A 146 -12.28 -12.63 -10.66
CA VAL A 146 -11.84 -12.18 -11.99
C VAL A 146 -10.37 -11.73 -11.96
N ALA A 147 -9.94 -11.01 -10.91
CA ALA A 147 -8.56 -10.60 -10.75
C ALA A 147 -7.62 -11.82 -10.63
N ILE A 148 -8.00 -12.81 -9.81
CA ILE A 148 -7.24 -14.06 -9.65
C ILE A 148 -7.15 -14.83 -10.97
N VAL A 149 -8.25 -14.97 -11.69
CA VAL A 149 -8.29 -15.62 -13.02
C VAL A 149 -7.37 -14.88 -14.00
N GLY A 150 -7.42 -13.54 -14.04
CA GLY A 150 -6.52 -12.72 -14.87
C GLY A 150 -5.06 -12.98 -14.59
N ILE A 151 -4.67 -13.16 -13.32
CA ILE A 151 -3.31 -13.49 -12.92
C ILE A 151 -2.90 -14.90 -13.39
N VAL A 152 -3.80 -15.87 -13.25
CA VAL A 152 -3.55 -17.23 -13.74
C VAL A 152 -3.33 -17.21 -15.25
N ILE A 153 -4.15 -16.50 -16.02
CA ILE A 153 -3.99 -16.34 -17.46
C ILE A 153 -2.65 -15.67 -17.79
N PHE A 154 -2.30 -14.60 -17.10
CA PHE A 154 -1.01 -13.91 -17.31
C PHE A 154 0.21 -14.80 -17.03
N LYS A 155 0.10 -15.74 -16.11
CA LYS A 155 1.16 -16.68 -15.75
C LYS A 155 1.25 -17.87 -16.70
N TRP A 156 0.21 -18.13 -17.49
CA TRP A 156 0.09 -19.32 -18.35
C TRP A 156 1.08 -19.21 -19.51
N LYS A 157 2.23 -19.87 -19.33
CA LYS A 157 3.15 -20.35 -20.38
C LYS A 157 3.63 -21.71 -19.99
#